data_1c117f1e27da9c1d4c220322239a4bf0
#
_entry.id   1c117f1e27da9c1d4c220322239a4bf0
#
_cell.length_a   1.000
_cell.length_b   1.000
_cell.length_c   1.000
_cell.angle_alpha   90.00
_cell.angle_beta   90.00
_cell.angle_gamma   90.00
#
_symmetry.space_group_name_H-M   'P 1'
#
loop_
_entity.id
_entity.type
_entity.pdbx_description
1 polymer ?
#
loop_
_entity_poly.entity_id
_entity_poly.type
_entity_poly.pdbx_seq_one_letter_code
_entity_poly.pdbx_strand_id
1 'polypeptide(L)'
;MKKVLSISAVVLLLFASCSKEIIPDVKDTDATQNRLKSYSSGTNNGYFWSIWKSDGMTGYANYANGSGGNYSVSWNMNGNFTCGKGWSNGSKTRTVGYNCGAFTLNGGGGSMAYYGWSRNPLMEYYVNENWGASRPASGNSLRTVSSDGGSYNVYTAWRSNAPSIDGTKSFRQIYSTRTSKNSTGQNHSITFANHANAWSAAGYGLGSDMSPAAILLTEAWGQSNGYCNVTVW
;
A
#
# COMPACT_ATOMS: atom_id res chain seq x y z
N MET A 1 -10.65 37.06 81.45
CA MET A 1 -9.55 37.83 80.91
C MET A 1 -8.76 37.03 79.93
N LYS A 2 -9.05 37.13 78.66
CA LYS A 2 -8.27 36.46 77.56
C LYS A 2 -8.12 37.55 76.49
N LYS A 3 -6.89 37.91 76.22
CA LYS A 3 -6.51 38.84 75.14
C LYS A 3 -6.67 38.20 73.79
N VAL A 4 -7.36 38.92 72.91
CA VAL A 4 -7.45 38.56 71.52
C VAL A 4 -6.40 39.38 70.77
N LEU A 5 -5.45 38.70 70.14
CA LEU A 5 -4.46 39.31 69.26
C LEU A 5 -5.05 39.37 67.84
N SER A 6 -5.14 40.54 67.28
CA SER A 6 -5.54 40.79 65.90
C SER A 6 -4.29 40.68 65.03
N ILE A 7 -4.30 39.77 64.06
CA ILE A 7 -3.25 39.65 63.06
C ILE A 7 -3.82 40.24 61.76
N SER A 8 -3.28 41.41 61.38
CA SER A 8 -3.57 41.97 60.04
C SER A 8 -2.82 41.21 58.94
N ALA A 9 -3.54 40.61 58.09
CA ALA A 9 -2.97 39.99 56.90
C ALA A 9 -2.79 41.03 55.78
N VAL A 10 -1.55 41.30 55.43
CA VAL A 10 -1.20 42.08 54.25
C VAL A 10 -1.34 41.20 53.02
N VAL A 11 -2.32 41.51 52.16
CA VAL A 11 -2.52 40.81 50.85
C VAL A 11 -1.55 41.44 49.85
N LEU A 12 -0.50 40.72 49.48
CA LEU A 12 0.42 41.07 48.43
C LEU A 12 -0.18 40.59 47.08
N LEU A 13 -0.69 41.54 46.29
CA LEU A 13 -1.13 41.28 44.93
C LEU A 13 0.09 41.09 44.01
N LEU A 14 0.43 39.86 43.71
CA LEU A 14 1.37 39.51 42.65
C LEU A 14 0.64 39.57 41.31
N PHE A 15 0.92 40.58 40.50
CA PHE A 15 0.57 40.62 39.11
C PHE A 15 1.41 39.59 38.36
N ALA A 16 0.85 38.42 38.08
CA ALA A 16 1.43 37.48 37.14
C ALA A 16 1.26 38.04 35.72
N SER A 17 2.34 38.61 35.20
CA SER A 17 2.45 38.90 33.76
C SER A 17 2.46 37.58 33.00
N CYS A 18 1.33 37.29 32.35
CA CYS A 18 1.23 36.17 31.43
C CYS A 18 1.95 36.58 30.14
N SER A 19 3.24 36.33 30.05
CA SER A 19 3.95 36.34 28.78
C SER A 19 3.45 35.16 27.96
N LYS A 20 2.71 35.43 26.90
CA LYS A 20 2.38 34.45 25.86
C LYS A 20 3.70 33.98 25.27
N GLU A 21 4.16 32.78 25.65
CA GLU A 21 5.17 32.07 24.89
C GLU A 21 4.60 31.83 23.49
N ILE A 22 5.16 32.50 22.51
CA ILE A 22 4.95 32.19 21.10
C ILE A 22 5.70 30.88 20.92
N ILE A 23 4.96 29.76 20.97
CA ILE A 23 5.45 28.46 20.48
C ILE A 23 5.70 28.70 19.01
N PRO A 24 6.94 28.59 18.49
CA PRO A 24 7.16 28.69 17.09
C PRO A 24 6.38 27.53 16.43
N ASP A 25 5.56 27.89 15.46
CA ASP A 25 4.83 26.97 14.60
C ASP A 25 5.89 26.07 13.93
N VAL A 26 6.13 24.91 14.53
CA VAL A 26 6.97 23.87 13.93
C VAL A 26 6.20 23.41 12.71
N LYS A 27 6.45 24.10 11.60
CA LYS A 27 5.99 23.66 10.31
C LYS A 27 6.39 22.20 10.17
N ASP A 28 5.39 21.36 9.98
CA ASP A 28 5.45 19.92 9.75
C ASP A 28 6.14 19.62 8.40
N THR A 29 7.35 20.18 8.22
CA THR A 29 8.18 20.04 7.02
C THR A 29 8.93 18.71 7.03
N ASP A 30 9.22 18.16 8.22
CA ASP A 30 9.97 16.91 8.34
C ASP A 30 9.13 15.67 8.03
N ALA A 31 7.86 15.65 8.46
CA ALA A 31 6.95 14.54 8.14
C ALA A 31 6.61 14.50 6.65
N THR A 32 6.48 15.66 6.00
CA THR A 32 6.24 15.75 4.55
C THR A 32 7.50 15.39 3.75
N GLN A 33 8.68 15.79 4.19
CA GLN A 33 9.97 15.46 3.58
C GLN A 33 10.31 13.97 3.75
N ASN A 34 10.01 13.35 4.90
CA ASN A 34 10.18 11.92 5.12
C ASN A 34 9.17 11.09 4.30
N ARG A 35 7.93 11.56 4.13
CA ARG A 35 6.96 10.96 3.21
C ARG A 35 7.44 10.98 1.77
N LEU A 36 8.06 12.05 1.32
CA LEU A 36 8.62 12.18 -0.03
C LEU A 36 9.84 11.29 -0.25
N LYS A 37 10.57 10.92 0.79
CA LYS A 37 11.70 9.97 0.71
C LYS A 37 11.25 8.50 0.64
N SER A 38 10.07 8.18 1.14
CA SER A 38 9.52 6.81 1.15
C SER A 38 8.68 6.48 -0.09
N TYR A 39 8.27 7.48 -0.88
CA TYR A 39 7.46 7.31 -2.10
C TYR A 39 8.07 8.06 -3.27
N SER A 40 8.17 7.37 -4.40
CA SER A 40 8.58 7.95 -5.67
C SER A 40 7.69 7.41 -6.78
N SER A 41 7.33 8.26 -7.74
CA SER A 41 6.52 7.87 -8.88
C SER A 41 6.80 8.75 -10.09
N GLY A 42 6.33 8.33 -11.26
CA GLY A 42 6.46 9.09 -12.49
C GLY A 42 5.87 8.36 -13.69
N THR A 43 6.21 8.84 -14.87
CA THR A 43 5.86 8.20 -16.13
C THR A 43 7.14 7.79 -16.88
N ASN A 44 7.12 6.58 -17.41
CA ASN A 44 8.20 6.05 -18.24
C ASN A 44 7.61 5.24 -19.38
N ASN A 45 7.98 5.56 -20.63
CA ASN A 45 7.46 4.92 -21.85
C ASN A 45 5.92 4.85 -21.90
N GLY A 46 5.22 5.90 -21.45
CA GLY A 46 3.76 5.97 -21.42
C GLY A 46 3.09 5.25 -20.26
N TYR A 47 3.83 4.56 -19.42
CA TYR A 47 3.32 3.87 -18.23
C TYR A 47 3.60 4.67 -16.96
N PHE A 48 2.63 4.70 -16.05
CA PHE A 48 2.85 5.13 -14.68
C PHE A 48 3.70 4.11 -13.93
N TRP A 49 4.59 4.56 -13.08
CA TRP A 49 5.36 3.72 -12.16
C TRP A 49 5.41 4.33 -10.77
N SER A 50 5.55 3.49 -9.76
CA SER A 50 5.78 3.94 -8.39
C SER A 50 6.60 2.95 -7.60
N ILE A 51 7.27 3.47 -6.57
CA ILE A 51 7.86 2.70 -5.47
C ILE A 51 7.54 3.39 -4.16
N TRP A 52 7.09 2.63 -3.18
CA TRP A 52 6.90 3.05 -1.80
C TRP A 52 7.71 2.14 -0.88
N LYS A 53 8.24 2.70 0.20
CA LYS A 53 8.99 1.98 1.25
C LYS A 53 8.43 2.40 2.60
N SER A 54 8.26 1.44 3.51
CA SER A 54 7.80 1.74 4.87
C SER A 54 8.83 2.54 5.65
N ASP A 55 8.35 3.37 6.56
CA ASP A 55 9.20 4.05 7.52
C ASP A 55 9.99 3.02 8.34
N GLY A 56 11.27 3.28 8.56
CA GLY A 56 12.17 2.37 9.27
C GLY A 56 12.59 1.12 8.50
N MET A 57 12.27 1.00 7.19
CA MET A 57 12.83 -0.08 6.38
C MET A 57 14.36 0.01 6.36
N THR A 58 15.02 -1.11 6.66
CA THR A 58 16.48 -1.25 6.57
C THR A 58 16.87 -2.08 5.35
N GLY A 59 18.12 -1.93 4.89
CA GLY A 59 18.58 -2.55 3.65
C GLY A 59 18.18 -1.76 2.41
N TYR A 60 17.86 -2.45 1.33
CA TYR A 60 17.52 -1.78 0.06
C TYR A 60 16.37 -2.48 -0.69
N ALA A 61 15.68 -1.69 -1.52
CA ALA A 61 14.84 -2.13 -2.63
C ALA A 61 15.17 -1.21 -3.81
N ASN A 62 15.81 -1.75 -4.84
CA ASN A 62 16.31 -1.04 -6.00
C ASN A 62 15.38 -1.31 -7.19
N TYR A 63 14.54 -0.34 -7.50
CA TYR A 63 13.64 -0.34 -8.64
C TYR A 63 14.31 0.24 -9.87
N ALA A 64 14.09 -0.37 -11.02
CA ALA A 64 14.54 0.13 -12.31
C ALA A 64 13.42 0.03 -13.36
N ASN A 65 13.21 1.14 -14.10
CA ASN A 65 12.36 1.14 -15.29
C ASN A 65 13.08 0.46 -16.46
N GLY A 66 12.42 -0.48 -17.10
CA GLY A 66 12.81 -1.05 -18.39
C GLY A 66 12.06 -0.41 -19.57
N SER A 67 12.21 -1.00 -20.75
CA SER A 67 11.52 -0.56 -21.97
C SER A 67 10.01 -0.85 -21.90
N GLY A 68 9.18 0.00 -22.51
CA GLY A 68 7.72 -0.16 -22.49
C GLY A 68 7.18 -0.29 -21.08
N GLY A 69 6.34 -1.27 -20.84
CA GLY A 69 5.77 -1.61 -19.53
C GLY A 69 6.69 -2.44 -18.63
N ASN A 70 7.98 -2.66 -18.98
CA ASN A 70 8.89 -3.45 -18.16
C ASN A 70 9.42 -2.67 -16.97
N TYR A 71 9.62 -3.37 -15.85
CA TYR A 71 10.39 -2.93 -14.69
C TYR A 71 11.08 -4.12 -14.03
N SER A 72 12.09 -3.83 -13.25
CA SER A 72 12.71 -4.79 -12.35
C SER A 72 12.92 -4.21 -10.95
N VAL A 73 12.99 -5.08 -9.97
CA VAL A 73 13.35 -4.72 -8.60
C VAL A 73 14.19 -5.82 -7.98
N SER A 74 15.29 -5.43 -7.33
CA SER A 74 16.07 -6.31 -6.45
C SER A 74 16.01 -5.77 -5.03
N TRP A 75 15.94 -6.65 -4.04
CA TRP A 75 15.90 -6.22 -2.64
C TRP A 75 16.65 -7.17 -1.72
N ASN A 76 17.13 -6.61 -0.63
CA ASN A 76 17.57 -7.30 0.58
C ASN A 76 17.26 -6.34 1.73
N MET A 77 16.20 -6.62 2.48
CA MET A 77 15.66 -5.63 3.41
C MET A 77 14.93 -6.28 4.58
N ASN A 78 14.70 -5.47 5.61
CA ASN A 78 13.71 -5.73 6.66
C ASN A 78 12.77 -4.53 6.74
N GLY A 79 11.48 -4.76 6.53
CA GLY A 79 10.44 -3.72 6.44
C GLY A 79 9.37 -4.10 5.45
N ASN A 80 8.87 -3.12 4.68
CA ASN A 80 7.92 -3.36 3.59
C ASN A 80 8.23 -2.39 2.43
N PHE A 81 8.11 -2.87 1.20
CA PHE A 81 8.04 -2.02 0.03
C PHE A 81 6.98 -2.52 -0.95
N THR A 82 6.47 -1.59 -1.74
CA THR A 82 5.66 -1.87 -2.93
C THR A 82 6.24 -1.13 -4.12
N CYS A 83 6.32 -1.74 -5.27
CA CYS A 83 6.69 -1.05 -6.50
C CYS A 83 6.01 -1.71 -7.70
N GLY A 84 5.92 -0.96 -8.80
CA GLY A 84 5.37 -1.53 -10.02
C GLY A 84 5.17 -0.52 -11.13
N LYS A 85 4.60 -1.01 -12.22
CA LYS A 85 4.34 -0.23 -13.43
C LYS A 85 2.94 -0.55 -13.98
N GLY A 86 2.30 0.44 -14.57
CA GLY A 86 0.94 0.29 -15.11
C GLY A 86 0.35 1.62 -15.56
N TRP A 87 -0.80 2.02 -15.02
CA TRP A 87 -1.58 3.17 -15.46
C TRP A 87 -1.84 4.14 -14.31
N SER A 88 -1.91 5.42 -14.64
CA SER A 88 -2.22 6.50 -13.68
C SER A 88 -3.65 6.43 -13.12
N ASN A 89 -4.54 5.70 -13.77
CA ASN A 89 -5.91 5.47 -13.30
C ASN A 89 -6.27 3.99 -13.41
N GLY A 90 -6.96 3.47 -12.40
CA GLY A 90 -7.61 2.17 -12.44
C GLY A 90 -8.82 2.15 -13.37
N SER A 91 -9.25 0.96 -13.73
CA SER A 91 -10.50 0.71 -14.46
C SER A 91 -11.03 -0.66 -14.10
N LYS A 92 -12.33 -0.74 -13.75
CA LYS A 92 -12.99 -2.02 -13.41
C LYS A 92 -13.09 -2.98 -14.59
N THR A 93 -12.93 -2.48 -15.81
CA THR A 93 -13.10 -3.26 -17.06
C THR A 93 -11.79 -3.55 -17.79
N ARG A 94 -10.64 -3.17 -17.19
CA ARG A 94 -9.34 -3.38 -17.84
C ARG A 94 -9.01 -4.86 -17.92
N THR A 95 -8.51 -5.29 -19.07
CA THR A 95 -7.72 -6.51 -19.19
C THR A 95 -6.25 -6.14 -19.18
N VAL A 96 -5.49 -6.73 -18.28
CA VAL A 96 -4.05 -6.49 -18.08
C VAL A 96 -3.30 -7.65 -18.67
N GLY A 97 -2.50 -7.41 -19.72
CA GLY A 97 -1.51 -8.37 -20.17
C GLY A 97 -0.23 -8.24 -19.36
N TYR A 98 0.44 -9.35 -19.07
CA TYR A 98 1.73 -9.31 -18.38
C TYR A 98 2.60 -10.52 -18.67
N ASN A 99 3.91 -10.34 -18.44
CA ASN A 99 4.89 -11.41 -18.38
C ASN A 99 5.77 -11.20 -17.16
N CYS A 100 5.74 -12.14 -16.23
CA CYS A 100 6.68 -12.20 -15.13
C CYS A 100 7.89 -13.02 -15.59
N GLY A 101 8.91 -12.35 -16.11
CA GLY A 101 10.13 -13.01 -16.58
C GLY A 101 10.89 -13.72 -15.46
N ALA A 102 10.89 -13.13 -14.25
CA ALA A 102 11.49 -13.71 -13.06
C ALA A 102 10.77 -13.23 -11.79
N PHE A 103 10.59 -14.12 -10.83
CA PHE A 103 10.13 -13.82 -9.47
C PHE A 103 10.78 -14.76 -8.47
N THR A 104 11.67 -14.22 -7.65
CA THR A 104 12.29 -14.92 -6.53
C THR A 104 12.06 -14.13 -5.25
N LEU A 105 11.65 -14.79 -4.18
CA LEU A 105 11.48 -14.19 -2.86
C LEU A 105 11.86 -15.22 -1.79
N ASN A 106 12.86 -14.88 -0.98
CA ASN A 106 13.37 -15.68 0.11
C ASN A 106 13.15 -14.93 1.42
N GLY A 107 12.70 -15.64 2.46
CA GLY A 107 12.34 -15.06 3.75
C GLY A 107 11.09 -14.19 3.67
N GLY A 108 10.60 -13.70 4.80
CA GLY A 108 9.46 -12.80 4.89
C GLY A 108 8.23 -13.25 4.09
N GLY A 109 7.52 -12.29 3.54
CA GLY A 109 6.39 -12.51 2.64
C GLY A 109 6.42 -11.54 1.45
N GLY A 110 5.56 -11.77 0.48
CA GLY A 110 5.43 -10.90 -0.68
C GLY A 110 4.69 -11.55 -1.83
N SER A 111 4.28 -10.72 -2.77
CA SER A 111 3.54 -11.15 -3.94
C SER A 111 3.80 -10.28 -5.17
N MET A 112 3.43 -10.83 -6.33
CA MET A 112 3.21 -10.09 -7.56
C MET A 112 1.70 -10.09 -7.84
N ALA A 113 1.14 -8.89 -8.01
CA ALA A 113 -0.30 -8.70 -8.13
C ALA A 113 -0.67 -7.55 -9.06
N TYR A 114 -1.86 -7.59 -9.67
CA TYR A 114 -2.49 -6.38 -10.15
C TYR A 114 -3.11 -5.66 -8.95
N TYR A 115 -2.75 -4.41 -8.76
CA TYR A 115 -2.92 -3.65 -7.53
C TYR A 115 -3.42 -2.24 -7.80
N GLY A 116 -4.21 -1.76 -6.88
CA GLY A 116 -4.61 -0.36 -6.86
C GLY A 116 -5.55 -0.03 -5.70
N TRP A 117 -6.15 1.13 -5.80
CA TRP A 117 -7.07 1.67 -4.82
C TRP A 117 -8.36 2.14 -5.45
N SER A 118 -9.42 2.19 -4.66
CA SER A 118 -10.61 2.94 -4.97
C SER A 118 -11.00 3.85 -3.81
N ARG A 119 -11.71 4.95 -4.10
CA ARG A 119 -12.38 5.79 -3.10
C ARG A 119 -13.89 5.65 -3.23
N ASN A 120 -14.59 5.95 -2.13
CA ASN A 120 -16.04 5.86 -2.02
C ASN A 120 -16.60 4.46 -2.32
N PRO A 121 -16.19 3.45 -1.53
CA PRO A 121 -15.36 3.47 -0.32
C PRO A 121 -13.85 3.45 -0.59
N LEU A 122 -13.03 3.88 0.41
CA LEU A 122 -11.58 3.71 0.38
C LEU A 122 -11.27 2.22 0.55
N MET A 123 -10.71 1.63 -0.49
CA MET A 123 -10.43 0.20 -0.55
C MET A 123 -9.15 -0.06 -1.34
N GLU A 124 -8.31 -0.91 -0.81
CA GLU A 124 -7.10 -1.39 -1.46
C GLU A 124 -7.37 -2.76 -2.07
N TYR A 125 -7.01 -2.96 -3.34
CA TYR A 125 -7.33 -4.22 -4.03
C TYR A 125 -6.11 -4.90 -4.64
N TYR A 126 -6.16 -6.25 -4.65
CA TYR A 126 -5.12 -7.11 -5.20
C TYR A 126 -5.72 -8.26 -6.01
N VAL A 127 -5.16 -8.54 -7.18
CA VAL A 127 -5.28 -9.83 -7.85
C VAL A 127 -3.91 -10.47 -7.84
N ASN A 128 -3.68 -11.39 -6.89
CA ASN A 128 -2.38 -12.02 -6.66
C ASN A 128 -2.17 -13.19 -7.62
N GLU A 129 -1.10 -13.10 -8.41
CA GLU A 129 -0.73 -14.07 -9.46
C GLU A 129 0.46 -14.94 -9.04
N ASN A 130 1.39 -14.39 -8.26
CA ASN A 130 2.57 -15.09 -7.76
C ASN A 130 2.92 -14.61 -6.35
N TRP A 131 3.69 -15.39 -5.58
CA TRP A 131 4.07 -15.07 -4.20
C TRP A 131 5.30 -15.85 -3.75
N GLY A 132 5.86 -15.52 -2.59
CA GLY A 132 6.96 -16.24 -1.96
C GLY A 132 6.56 -17.60 -1.39
N ALA A 133 7.02 -17.93 -0.20
CA ALA A 133 6.68 -19.20 0.46
C ALA A 133 5.22 -19.24 0.92
N SER A 134 4.69 -18.14 1.43
CA SER A 134 3.33 -18.06 1.97
C SER A 134 2.38 -17.42 0.97
N ARG A 135 1.29 -18.14 0.66
CA ARG A 135 0.23 -17.65 -0.21
C ARG A 135 -0.52 -16.50 0.47
N PRO A 136 -0.69 -15.32 -0.21
CA PRO A 136 -1.48 -14.23 0.35
C PRO A 136 -2.94 -14.66 0.52
N ALA A 137 -3.37 -14.79 1.78
CA ALA A 137 -4.72 -15.17 2.16
C ALA A 137 -5.01 -14.63 3.56
N SER A 138 -6.27 -14.37 3.87
CA SER A 138 -6.70 -13.87 5.17
C SER A 138 -8.05 -14.48 5.54
N GLY A 139 -8.06 -15.35 6.55
CA GLY A 139 -9.27 -16.03 7.04
C GLY A 139 -9.91 -16.98 6.02
N ASN A 140 -11.21 -17.14 6.14
CA ASN A 140 -12.00 -17.98 5.24
C ASN A 140 -12.26 -17.27 3.92
N SER A 141 -12.20 -18.02 2.81
CA SER A 141 -12.55 -17.50 1.51
C SER A 141 -14.04 -17.15 1.44
N LEU A 142 -14.33 -15.94 0.95
CA LEU A 142 -15.71 -15.46 0.75
C LEU A 142 -16.36 -16.14 -0.46
N ARG A 143 -15.57 -16.42 -1.49
CA ARG A 143 -15.99 -17.09 -2.72
C ARG A 143 -14.80 -17.47 -3.59
N THR A 144 -15.07 -18.25 -4.61
CA THR A 144 -14.11 -18.60 -5.68
C THR A 144 -14.47 -17.87 -6.96
N VAL A 145 -13.44 -17.45 -7.71
CA VAL A 145 -13.54 -16.85 -9.04
C VAL A 145 -12.72 -17.67 -10.00
N SER A 146 -13.30 -18.04 -11.15
CA SER A 146 -12.56 -18.61 -12.28
C SER A 146 -12.30 -17.52 -13.31
N SER A 147 -11.06 -17.27 -13.65
CA SER A 147 -10.65 -16.23 -14.60
C SER A 147 -9.29 -16.57 -15.20
N ASP A 148 -9.10 -16.24 -16.47
CA ASP A 148 -7.80 -16.28 -17.16
C ASP A 148 -7.06 -17.63 -16.95
N GLY A 149 -7.79 -18.73 -17.12
CA GLY A 149 -7.25 -20.08 -16.97
C GLY A 149 -6.88 -20.49 -15.55
N GLY A 150 -7.30 -19.74 -14.53
CA GLY A 150 -7.05 -20.05 -13.14
C GLY A 150 -8.26 -19.95 -12.23
N SER A 151 -8.09 -20.44 -11.02
CA SER A 151 -9.06 -20.30 -9.93
C SER A 151 -8.47 -19.43 -8.83
N TYR A 152 -9.29 -18.56 -8.27
CA TYR A 152 -8.90 -17.60 -7.22
C TYR A 152 -9.86 -17.68 -6.04
N ASN A 153 -9.32 -17.59 -4.84
CA ASN A 153 -10.13 -17.38 -3.66
C ASN A 153 -10.15 -15.89 -3.30
N VAL A 154 -11.33 -15.40 -2.95
CA VAL A 154 -11.55 -14.00 -2.53
C VAL A 154 -11.46 -13.90 -1.03
N TYR A 155 -10.70 -12.91 -0.54
CA TYR A 155 -10.53 -12.61 0.89
C TYR A 155 -10.66 -11.12 1.14
N THR A 156 -10.96 -10.75 2.38
CA THR A 156 -10.88 -9.37 2.85
C THR A 156 -10.10 -9.28 4.16
N ALA A 157 -9.47 -8.14 4.39
CA ALA A 157 -8.89 -7.76 5.66
C ALA A 157 -9.25 -6.32 6.00
N TRP A 158 -9.34 -6.01 7.29
CA TRP A 158 -9.50 -4.64 7.77
C TRP A 158 -8.13 -4.11 8.20
N ARG A 159 -7.80 -2.92 7.76
CA ARG A 159 -6.60 -2.20 8.16
C ARG A 159 -7.01 -1.00 8.99
N SER A 160 -6.49 -0.91 10.23
CA SER A 160 -6.76 0.20 11.14
C SER A 160 -5.53 1.09 11.23
N ASN A 161 -5.73 2.41 11.04
CA ASN A 161 -4.67 3.42 11.15
C ASN A 161 -3.41 3.03 10.36
N ALA A 162 -3.59 2.64 9.10
CA ALA A 162 -2.52 2.18 8.22
C ALA A 162 -2.24 3.19 7.09
N PRO A 163 -1.03 3.18 6.51
CA PRO A 163 -0.72 3.99 5.33
C PRO A 163 -1.68 3.70 4.18
N SER A 164 -2.17 4.76 3.53
CA SER A 164 -3.04 4.69 2.36
C SER A 164 -2.72 5.80 1.36
N ILE A 165 -3.42 5.82 0.23
CA ILE A 165 -3.35 6.92 -0.74
C ILE A 165 -3.88 8.26 -0.19
N ASP A 166 -4.65 8.24 0.89
CA ASP A 166 -5.21 9.41 1.57
C ASP A 166 -4.57 9.66 2.95
N GLY A 167 -3.30 9.26 3.11
CA GLY A 167 -2.57 9.33 4.38
C GLY A 167 -2.90 8.15 5.29
N THR A 168 -2.71 8.30 6.60
CA THR A 168 -3.06 7.26 7.57
C THR A 168 -4.58 7.17 7.73
N LYS A 169 -5.16 6.03 7.34
CA LYS A 169 -6.60 5.77 7.35
C LYS A 169 -6.91 4.35 7.83
N SER A 170 -8.18 4.13 8.16
CA SER A 170 -8.71 2.77 8.29
C SER A 170 -9.50 2.42 7.03
N PHE A 171 -9.21 1.26 6.46
CA PHE A 171 -9.77 0.84 5.17
C PHE A 171 -9.85 -0.67 5.07
N ARG A 172 -10.57 -1.12 4.05
CA ARG A 172 -10.63 -2.55 3.71
C ARG A 172 -9.65 -2.88 2.60
N GLN A 173 -8.97 -4.02 2.76
CA GLN A 173 -8.28 -4.69 1.67
C GLN A 173 -9.18 -5.77 1.10
N ILE A 174 -9.16 -5.98 -0.23
CA ILE A 174 -9.81 -7.09 -0.90
C ILE A 174 -8.83 -7.76 -1.86
N TYR A 175 -8.81 -9.08 -1.82
CA TYR A 175 -7.89 -9.89 -2.61
C TYR A 175 -8.63 -10.95 -3.42
N SER A 176 -8.24 -11.15 -4.66
CA SER A 176 -8.37 -12.42 -5.35
C SER A 176 -6.99 -13.05 -5.41
N THR A 177 -6.80 -14.18 -4.73
CA THR A 177 -5.50 -14.87 -4.73
C THR A 177 -5.62 -16.19 -5.47
N ARG A 178 -4.82 -16.36 -6.50
CA ARG A 178 -4.78 -17.59 -7.30
C ARG A 178 -4.60 -18.81 -6.41
N THR A 179 -5.18 -19.94 -6.75
CA THR A 179 -5.01 -21.20 -5.99
C THR A 179 -3.65 -21.83 -6.24
N SER A 180 -3.06 -21.56 -7.41
CA SER A 180 -1.70 -21.96 -7.79
C SER A 180 -0.99 -20.77 -8.44
N LYS A 181 0.31 -20.63 -8.20
CA LYS A 181 1.14 -19.58 -8.81
C LYS A 181 1.10 -19.67 -10.33
N ASN A 182 1.09 -18.55 -11.03
CA ASN A 182 1.34 -18.53 -12.46
C ASN A 182 2.81 -18.85 -12.78
N SER A 183 3.03 -19.44 -13.94
CA SER A 183 4.39 -19.69 -14.44
C SER A 183 5.10 -18.36 -14.74
N THR A 184 6.41 -18.33 -14.52
CA THR A 184 7.28 -17.25 -14.99
C THR A 184 7.71 -17.49 -16.45
N GLY A 185 8.09 -16.40 -17.13
CA GLY A 185 8.55 -16.46 -18.53
C GLY A 185 7.45 -16.65 -19.57
N GLN A 186 6.19 -16.67 -19.16
CA GLN A 186 5.03 -16.82 -20.05
C GLN A 186 4.14 -15.58 -20.02
N ASN A 187 3.42 -15.36 -21.12
CA ASN A 187 2.42 -14.31 -21.20
C ASN A 187 1.13 -14.75 -20.52
N HIS A 188 0.61 -13.89 -19.67
CA HIS A 188 -0.65 -14.08 -18.96
C HIS A 188 -1.54 -12.85 -19.10
N SER A 189 -2.80 -13.00 -18.71
CA SER A 189 -3.75 -11.88 -18.62
C SER A 189 -4.50 -11.91 -17.28
N ILE A 190 -5.01 -10.75 -16.91
CA ILE A 190 -5.95 -10.56 -15.79
C ILE A 190 -7.15 -9.81 -16.34
N THR A 191 -8.26 -10.47 -16.51
CA THR A 191 -9.55 -9.86 -16.84
C THR A 191 -10.15 -9.27 -15.56
N PHE A 192 -9.76 -8.05 -15.21
CA PHE A 192 -10.04 -7.44 -13.92
C PHE A 192 -11.55 -7.34 -13.63
N ALA A 193 -12.39 -7.21 -14.66
CA ALA A 193 -13.84 -7.20 -14.50
C ALA A 193 -14.37 -8.46 -13.78
N ASN A 194 -13.79 -9.63 -14.01
CA ASN A 194 -14.21 -10.88 -13.36
C ASN A 194 -14.01 -10.80 -11.84
N HIS A 195 -12.90 -10.23 -11.41
CA HIS A 195 -12.58 -10.02 -9.99
C HIS A 195 -13.45 -8.93 -9.37
N ALA A 196 -13.56 -7.76 -10.01
CA ALA A 196 -14.37 -6.64 -9.52
C ALA A 196 -15.85 -7.02 -9.37
N ASN A 197 -16.41 -7.77 -10.33
CA ASN A 197 -17.79 -8.29 -10.27
C ASN A 197 -17.95 -9.31 -9.14
N ALA A 198 -16.98 -10.19 -8.94
CA ALA A 198 -17.02 -11.17 -7.87
C ALA A 198 -16.94 -10.49 -6.49
N TRP A 199 -16.13 -9.46 -6.34
CA TRP A 199 -16.05 -8.67 -5.10
C TRP A 199 -17.35 -7.92 -4.83
N SER A 200 -17.96 -7.30 -5.85
CA SER A 200 -19.26 -6.66 -5.75
C SER A 200 -20.34 -7.64 -5.32
N ALA A 201 -20.39 -8.83 -5.93
CA ALA A 201 -21.34 -9.89 -5.56
C ALA A 201 -21.08 -10.50 -4.17
N ALA A 202 -19.90 -10.30 -3.59
CA ALA A 202 -19.58 -10.63 -2.20
C ALA A 202 -19.90 -9.48 -1.20
N GLY A 203 -20.44 -8.34 -1.68
CA GLY A 203 -20.74 -7.17 -0.87
C GLY A 203 -19.59 -6.18 -0.69
N TYR A 204 -18.52 -6.32 -1.48
CA TYR A 204 -17.30 -5.51 -1.40
C TYR A 204 -16.98 -4.84 -2.74
N GLY A 205 -17.95 -4.13 -3.31
CA GLY A 205 -17.75 -3.43 -4.58
C GLY A 205 -16.78 -2.26 -4.45
N LEU A 206 -15.89 -2.14 -5.44
CA LEU A 206 -14.98 -1.00 -5.55
C LEU A 206 -15.75 0.28 -5.82
N GLY A 207 -15.27 1.40 -5.30
CA GLY A 207 -15.78 2.73 -5.57
C GLY A 207 -15.60 3.16 -7.04
N SER A 208 -16.13 4.33 -7.37
CA SER A 208 -16.07 4.90 -8.73
C SER A 208 -14.75 5.59 -9.04
N ASP A 209 -14.11 6.20 -8.03
CA ASP A 209 -12.78 6.81 -8.17
C ASP A 209 -11.71 5.75 -7.94
N MET A 210 -11.01 5.41 -9.01
CA MET A 210 -9.92 4.42 -9.00
C MET A 210 -8.56 5.09 -9.27
N SER A 211 -8.42 6.34 -8.89
CA SER A 211 -7.14 7.05 -8.89
C SER A 211 -6.36 6.82 -7.57
N PRO A 212 -5.05 7.03 -7.50
CA PRO A 212 -4.22 7.64 -8.53
C PRO A 212 -3.61 6.64 -9.51
N ALA A 213 -3.68 5.32 -9.25
CA ALA A 213 -2.99 4.36 -10.11
C ALA A 213 -3.55 2.94 -10.00
N ALA A 214 -3.29 2.15 -11.05
CA ALA A 214 -3.39 0.70 -11.04
C ALA A 214 -2.15 0.12 -11.73
N ILE A 215 -1.41 -0.71 -11.02
CA ILE A 215 -0.10 -1.22 -11.44
C ILE A 215 -0.02 -2.74 -11.33
N LEU A 216 0.84 -3.33 -12.11
CA LEU A 216 1.32 -4.67 -11.79
C LEU A 216 2.43 -4.50 -10.75
N LEU A 217 2.13 -4.94 -9.54
CA LEU A 217 2.89 -4.70 -8.31
C LEU A 217 3.84 -5.84 -8.02
N THR A 218 5.01 -5.51 -7.50
CA THR A 218 5.84 -6.39 -6.65
C THR A 218 5.83 -5.81 -5.24
N GLU A 219 5.46 -6.62 -4.28
CA GLU A 219 5.50 -6.29 -2.86
C GLU A 219 6.31 -7.33 -2.09
N ALA A 220 7.09 -6.88 -1.09
CA ALA A 220 7.71 -7.77 -0.12
C ALA A 220 7.73 -7.13 1.27
N TRP A 221 7.61 -7.97 2.32
CA TRP A 221 7.61 -7.53 3.71
C TRP A 221 8.39 -8.48 4.62
N GLY A 222 8.75 -7.96 5.80
CA GLY A 222 9.60 -8.65 6.78
C GLY A 222 11.05 -8.70 6.31
N GLN A 223 11.86 -9.56 6.94
CA GLN A 223 13.22 -9.79 6.51
C GLN A 223 13.23 -10.70 5.28
N SER A 224 13.54 -10.13 4.13
CA SER A 224 13.48 -10.84 2.85
C SER A 224 14.51 -10.33 1.86
N ASN A 225 14.83 -11.18 0.90
CA ASN A 225 15.60 -10.82 -0.29
C ASN A 225 14.99 -11.45 -1.53
N GLY A 226 15.25 -10.84 -2.68
CA GLY A 226 14.71 -11.36 -3.92
C GLY A 226 14.95 -10.49 -5.12
N TYR A 227 14.33 -10.91 -6.21
CA TYR A 227 14.36 -10.24 -7.50
C TYR A 227 13.04 -10.48 -8.24
N CYS A 228 12.56 -9.43 -8.90
CA CYS A 228 11.43 -9.54 -9.81
C CYS A 228 11.71 -8.75 -11.09
N ASN A 229 11.32 -9.32 -12.24
CA ASN A 229 11.30 -8.64 -13.54
C ASN A 229 9.95 -8.91 -14.18
N VAL A 230 9.23 -7.83 -14.48
CA VAL A 230 7.86 -7.90 -15.00
C VAL A 230 7.69 -6.93 -16.15
N THR A 231 6.96 -7.37 -17.17
CA THR A 231 6.46 -6.51 -18.26
C THR A 231 4.94 -6.51 -18.20
N VAL A 232 4.33 -5.31 -18.28
CA VAL A 232 2.87 -5.10 -18.32
C VAL A 232 2.46 -4.38 -19.61
N TRP A 233 1.29 -4.72 -20.17
CA TRP A 233 0.70 -4.06 -21.35
C TRP A 233 -0.83 -4.10 -21.34
#